data_0581bbbb61458bfd52808449566344ab
#
_entry.id   0581bbbb61458bfd52808449566344ab
#
_cell.length_a   1.000
_cell.length_b   1.000
_cell.length_c   1.000
_cell.angle_alpha   90.00
_cell.angle_beta   90.00
_cell.angle_gamma   90.00
#
_symmetry.space_group_name_H-M   'P 1'
#
loop_
_entity.id
_entity.type
_entity.pdbx_description
1 polymer ?
#
loop_
_entity_poly.entity_id
_entity_poly.type
_entity_poly.pdbx_seq_one_letter_code
_entity_poly.pdbx_strand_id
1 'polypeptide(L)'
;MTESSGGKRFGVIDDDRRRALSGLEFVQGLVDGTLPLNSMAETLGYDVVEVAKGHVVAAATPHAGHRNPAGTVHGGLAATLLDSAMGLAVQSMLDKGFAQTTLEFKISLLRPITPQTGLVKAEGKVISCGRRVGTAEGKLTDEDGRVLAHGTTTCLIYEH
;
A
#
# COMPACT_ATOMS: atom_id res chain seq x y z
N MET A 1 -23.80 0.15 2.65
CA MET A 1 -22.82 1.14 2.11
C MET A 1 -22.50 2.10 3.24
N THR A 2 -21.36 1.94 3.87
CA THR A 2 -20.89 2.85 4.93
C THR A 2 -19.94 3.83 4.26
N GLU A 3 -20.33 5.10 4.22
CA GLU A 3 -19.43 6.19 3.83
C GLU A 3 -18.38 6.36 4.92
N SER A 4 -17.14 6.01 4.63
CA SER A 4 -16.00 6.33 5.49
C SER A 4 -15.26 7.55 4.93
N SER A 5 -14.79 8.35 5.84
CA SER A 5 -14.10 9.64 5.73
C SER A 5 -13.42 9.91 4.38
N GLY A 6 -14.01 10.75 3.56
CA GLY A 6 -13.39 11.26 2.32
C GLY A 6 -14.01 10.80 1.01
N GLY A 7 -15.13 10.07 1.04
CA GLY A 7 -15.89 9.72 -0.17
C GLY A 7 -15.27 8.65 -1.09
N LYS A 8 -14.19 7.98 -0.67
CA LYS A 8 -13.60 6.86 -1.45
C LYS A 8 -14.47 5.61 -1.36
N ARG A 9 -14.57 4.90 -2.47
CA ARG A 9 -15.29 3.63 -2.60
C ARG A 9 -14.32 2.47 -2.38
N PHE A 10 -14.86 1.30 -1.98
CA PHE A 10 -14.08 0.07 -1.82
C PHE A 10 -14.67 -1.04 -2.70
N GLY A 11 -13.82 -1.93 -3.16
CA GLY A 11 -14.24 -3.07 -3.96
C GLY A 11 -13.19 -3.51 -4.97
N VAL A 12 -13.65 -4.27 -5.96
CA VAL A 12 -12.84 -4.79 -7.07
C VAL A 12 -13.04 -3.89 -8.29
N ILE A 13 -11.96 -3.64 -9.01
CA ILE A 13 -11.98 -2.89 -10.26
C ILE A 13 -12.20 -3.90 -11.40
N ASP A 14 -13.10 -3.56 -12.32
CA ASP A 14 -13.35 -4.32 -13.52
C ASP A 14 -12.06 -4.53 -14.34
N ASP A 15 -11.87 -5.75 -14.85
CA ASP A 15 -10.65 -6.16 -15.56
C ASP A 15 -10.40 -5.34 -16.82
N ASP A 16 -11.44 -5.04 -17.63
CA ASP A 16 -11.30 -4.27 -18.84
C ASP A 16 -10.84 -2.82 -18.53
N ARG A 17 -11.43 -2.24 -17.49
CA ARG A 17 -11.01 -0.92 -17.00
C ARG A 17 -9.58 -0.93 -16.50
N ARG A 18 -9.18 -1.98 -15.77
CA ARG A 18 -7.84 -2.13 -15.24
C ARG A 18 -6.78 -2.24 -16.34
N ARG A 19 -7.06 -3.04 -17.40
CA ARG A 19 -6.19 -3.21 -18.57
C ARG A 19 -6.02 -1.95 -19.40
N ALA A 20 -7.04 -1.08 -19.43
CA ALA A 20 -7.01 0.17 -20.19
C ALA A 20 -6.14 1.26 -19.59
N LEU A 21 -5.72 1.11 -18.33
CA LEU A 21 -4.90 2.09 -17.59
C LEU A 21 -3.44 1.67 -17.55
N SER A 22 -2.53 2.66 -17.65
CA SER A 22 -1.15 2.47 -17.21
C SER A 22 -1.11 2.28 -15.70
N GLY A 23 -0.02 1.70 -15.18
CA GLY A 23 0.13 1.52 -13.75
C GLY A 23 0.06 2.83 -12.97
N LEU A 24 0.62 3.92 -13.52
CA LEU A 24 0.56 5.23 -12.88
C LEU A 24 -0.88 5.79 -12.86
N GLU A 25 -1.61 5.70 -13.98
CA GLU A 25 -3.03 6.10 -14.04
C GLU A 25 -3.88 5.27 -13.07
N PHE A 26 -3.61 3.98 -12.96
CA PHE A 26 -4.28 3.09 -12.02
C PHE A 26 -4.08 3.54 -10.56
N VAL A 27 -2.83 3.73 -10.12
CA VAL A 27 -2.54 4.13 -8.74
C VAL A 27 -3.03 5.56 -8.46
N GLN A 28 -2.93 6.48 -9.45
CA GLN A 28 -3.50 7.82 -9.32
C GLN A 28 -5.01 7.76 -9.09
N GLY A 29 -5.71 6.88 -9.78
CA GLY A 29 -7.15 6.68 -9.59
C GLY A 29 -7.53 6.19 -8.18
N LEU A 30 -6.63 5.42 -7.50
CA LEU A 30 -6.80 5.06 -6.09
C LEU A 30 -6.61 6.27 -5.18
N VAL A 31 -5.63 7.14 -5.48
CA VAL A 31 -5.34 8.34 -4.71
C VAL A 31 -6.48 9.35 -4.78
N ASP A 32 -7.01 9.63 -5.98
CA ASP A 32 -8.06 10.63 -6.19
C ASP A 32 -9.50 10.09 -6.03
N GLY A 33 -9.66 8.77 -5.78
CA GLY A 33 -10.95 8.14 -5.54
C GLY A 33 -11.78 7.88 -6.81
N THR A 34 -11.24 8.08 -8.01
CA THR A 34 -11.91 7.70 -9.28
C THR A 34 -11.96 6.19 -9.46
N LEU A 35 -11.04 5.46 -8.83
CA LEU A 35 -11.06 4.01 -8.67
C LEU A 35 -11.30 3.62 -7.20
N PRO A 36 -12.00 2.50 -6.95
CA PRO A 36 -12.18 2.00 -5.60
C PRO A 36 -10.87 1.46 -5.03
N LEU A 37 -10.66 1.69 -3.74
CA LEU A 37 -9.64 0.97 -2.97
C LEU A 37 -10.07 -0.48 -2.74
N ASN A 38 -9.13 -1.36 -2.49
CA ASN A 38 -9.42 -2.75 -2.18
C ASN A 38 -10.15 -2.91 -0.83
N SER A 39 -10.83 -4.05 -0.65
CA SER A 39 -11.59 -4.34 0.57
C SER A 39 -10.71 -4.47 1.83
N MET A 40 -9.42 -4.79 1.68
CA MET A 40 -8.47 -4.80 2.79
C MET A 40 -8.25 -3.39 3.36
N ALA A 41 -8.25 -2.37 2.49
CA ALA A 41 -8.17 -0.96 2.92
C ALA A 41 -9.38 -0.55 3.74
N GLU A 42 -10.59 -1.00 3.37
CA GLU A 42 -11.80 -0.79 4.16
C GLU A 42 -11.69 -1.47 5.53
N THR A 43 -11.29 -2.74 5.54
CA THR A 43 -11.19 -3.55 6.77
C THR A 43 -10.17 -2.99 7.77
N LEU A 44 -9.03 -2.53 7.29
CA LEU A 44 -7.93 -2.03 8.12
C LEU A 44 -7.87 -0.51 8.24
N GLY A 45 -8.76 0.22 7.56
CA GLY A 45 -8.83 1.67 7.66
C GLY A 45 -7.59 2.39 7.12
N TYR A 46 -7.01 1.92 6.00
CA TYR A 46 -5.91 2.63 5.36
C TYR A 46 -6.30 3.25 4.01
N ASP A 47 -5.52 4.20 3.56
CA ASP A 47 -5.68 4.88 2.29
C ASP A 47 -4.36 4.94 1.52
N VAL A 48 -4.45 5.08 0.19
CA VAL A 48 -3.34 5.45 -0.69
C VAL A 48 -3.43 6.95 -0.92
N VAL A 49 -2.43 7.69 -0.45
CA VAL A 49 -2.52 9.15 -0.33
C VAL A 49 -1.62 9.91 -1.31
N GLU A 50 -0.54 9.29 -1.78
CA GLU A 50 0.38 9.93 -2.71
C GLU A 50 0.90 8.91 -3.73
N VAL A 51 1.11 9.36 -4.97
CA VAL A 51 1.77 8.59 -6.02
C VAL A 51 2.63 9.47 -6.92
N ALA A 52 3.81 8.96 -7.23
CA ALA A 52 4.62 9.33 -8.38
C ALA A 52 5.15 8.04 -9.02
N LYS A 53 5.68 8.11 -10.22
CA LYS A 53 6.23 6.92 -10.89
C LYS A 53 7.35 6.29 -10.04
N GLY A 54 7.15 5.05 -9.60
CA GLY A 54 8.08 4.32 -8.72
C GLY A 54 8.02 4.70 -7.25
N HIS A 55 7.04 5.52 -6.83
CA HIS A 55 6.89 5.97 -5.46
C HIS A 55 5.42 6.06 -5.05
N VAL A 56 5.06 5.45 -3.92
CA VAL A 56 3.69 5.46 -3.38
C VAL A 56 3.71 5.62 -1.86
N VAL A 57 2.75 6.36 -1.34
CA VAL A 57 2.52 6.48 0.12
C VAL A 57 1.13 5.97 0.46
N ALA A 58 1.08 5.03 1.40
CA ALA A 58 -0.14 4.60 2.07
C ALA A 58 -0.14 5.08 3.52
N ALA A 59 -1.31 5.40 4.06
CA ALA A 59 -1.43 5.95 5.41
C ALA A 59 -2.59 5.31 6.17
N ALA A 60 -2.43 5.18 7.48
CA ALA A 60 -3.46 4.71 8.39
C ALA A 60 -3.32 5.36 9.77
N THR A 61 -4.43 5.43 10.51
CA THR A 61 -4.40 5.75 11.94
C THR A 61 -4.68 4.49 12.73
N PRO A 62 -3.67 3.91 13.41
CA PRO A 62 -3.86 2.73 14.23
C PRO A 62 -4.90 2.96 15.33
N HIS A 63 -5.70 1.95 15.62
CA HIS A 63 -6.75 2.02 16.64
C HIS A 63 -6.89 0.70 17.41
N ALA A 64 -7.78 0.66 18.38
CA ALA A 64 -7.97 -0.49 19.27
C ALA A 64 -8.31 -1.80 18.55
N GLY A 65 -8.97 -1.74 17.38
CA GLY A 65 -9.27 -2.92 16.54
C GLY A 65 -8.05 -3.58 15.89
N HIS A 66 -6.91 -2.91 15.91
CA HIS A 66 -5.66 -3.44 15.35
C HIS A 66 -4.75 -4.12 16.39
N ARG A 67 -5.18 -4.22 17.66
CA ARG A 67 -4.34 -4.76 18.73
C ARG A 67 -4.11 -6.28 18.61
N ASN A 68 -2.91 -6.68 19.00
CA ASN A 68 -2.61 -8.05 19.38
C ASN A 68 -3.04 -8.32 20.83
N PRO A 69 -2.96 -9.57 21.34
CA PRO A 69 -3.33 -9.89 22.72
C PRO A 69 -2.51 -9.15 23.79
N ALA A 70 -1.32 -8.66 23.46
CA ALA A 70 -0.49 -7.88 24.38
C ALA A 70 -0.87 -6.39 24.45
N GLY A 71 -1.82 -5.94 23.62
CA GLY A 71 -2.35 -4.58 23.62
C GLY A 71 -1.64 -3.60 22.69
N THR A 72 -0.52 -3.98 22.07
CA THR A 72 0.12 -3.21 21.00
C THR A 72 -0.56 -3.49 19.66
N VAL A 73 -0.33 -2.65 18.66
CA VAL A 73 -0.83 -2.87 17.30
C VAL A 73 -0.14 -4.09 16.70
N HIS A 74 -0.92 -5.00 16.12
CA HIS A 74 -0.42 -6.19 15.47
C HIS A 74 0.50 -5.83 14.29
N GLY A 75 1.65 -6.49 14.19
CA GLY A 75 2.60 -6.27 13.09
C GLY A 75 2.03 -6.49 11.68
N GLY A 76 0.90 -7.20 11.58
CA GLY A 76 0.15 -7.38 10.34
C GLY A 76 -0.36 -6.07 9.73
N LEU A 77 -0.65 -5.04 10.53
CA LEU A 77 -1.00 -3.71 10.00
C LEU A 77 0.20 -3.11 9.26
N ALA A 78 1.38 -3.09 9.90
CA ALA A 78 2.60 -2.60 9.28
C ALA A 78 2.95 -3.39 8.01
N ALA A 79 2.78 -4.72 8.06
CA ALA A 79 3.00 -5.61 6.91
C ALA A 79 2.08 -5.26 5.73
N THR A 80 0.79 -5.06 5.96
CA THR A 80 -0.18 -4.71 4.92
C THR A 80 0.11 -3.33 4.31
N LEU A 81 0.40 -2.34 5.14
CA LEU A 81 0.74 -0.99 4.67
C LEU A 81 2.00 -0.98 3.81
N LEU A 82 3.04 -1.68 4.24
CA LEU A 82 4.30 -1.77 3.49
C LEU A 82 4.14 -2.58 2.21
N ASP A 83 3.44 -3.73 2.24
CA ASP A 83 3.16 -4.52 1.03
C ASP A 83 2.37 -3.68 0.01
N SER A 84 1.33 -2.98 0.44
CA SER A 84 0.53 -2.11 -0.41
C SER A 84 1.36 -0.98 -1.02
N ALA A 85 2.13 -0.24 -0.22
CA ALA A 85 2.95 0.87 -0.71
C ALA A 85 4.04 0.40 -1.68
N MET A 86 4.75 -0.67 -1.36
CA MET A 86 5.83 -1.22 -2.20
C MET A 86 5.28 -1.84 -3.49
N GLY A 87 4.20 -2.65 -3.39
CA GLY A 87 3.58 -3.29 -4.56
C GLY A 87 2.97 -2.27 -5.52
N LEU A 88 2.29 -1.24 -5.00
CA LEU A 88 1.74 -0.15 -5.82
C LEU A 88 2.83 0.74 -6.41
N ALA A 89 3.99 0.89 -5.74
CA ALA A 89 5.14 1.57 -6.33
C ALA A 89 5.64 0.81 -7.58
N VAL A 90 5.75 -0.52 -7.51
CA VAL A 90 6.06 -1.35 -8.70
C VAL A 90 4.97 -1.21 -9.75
N GLN A 91 3.68 -1.31 -9.37
CA GLN A 91 2.55 -1.15 -10.30
C GLN A 91 2.63 0.18 -11.05
N SER A 92 2.99 1.27 -10.40
CA SER A 92 3.07 2.60 -11.01
C SER A 92 4.11 2.72 -12.14
N MET A 93 5.03 1.76 -12.24
CA MET A 93 6.04 1.69 -13.30
C MET A 93 5.54 1.04 -14.59
N LEU A 94 4.43 0.29 -14.52
CA LEU A 94 4.03 -0.63 -15.59
C LEU A 94 3.23 0.08 -16.68
N ASP A 95 3.40 -0.41 -17.90
CA ASP A 95 2.60 0.00 -19.05
C ASP A 95 1.19 -0.62 -19.02
N LYS A 96 0.30 -0.13 -19.90
CA LYS A 96 -1.06 -0.70 -20.07
C LYS A 96 -0.99 -2.18 -20.40
N GLY A 97 -1.91 -2.96 -19.86
CA GLY A 97 -2.00 -4.39 -20.07
C GLY A 97 -1.08 -5.22 -19.16
N PHE A 98 -0.30 -4.57 -18.28
CA PHE A 98 0.55 -5.26 -17.32
C PHE A 98 0.08 -5.05 -15.88
N ALA A 99 0.27 -6.08 -15.07
CA ALA A 99 0.02 -6.06 -13.64
C ALA A 99 1.18 -6.69 -12.87
N GLN A 100 1.18 -6.48 -11.58
CA GLN A 100 2.12 -7.14 -10.67
C GLN A 100 1.38 -7.93 -9.59
N THR A 101 2.07 -8.91 -9.04
CA THR A 101 1.67 -9.58 -7.79
C THR A 101 2.90 -9.79 -6.92
N THR A 102 2.74 -9.58 -5.62
CA THR A 102 3.80 -9.80 -4.63
C THR A 102 4.13 -11.30 -4.55
N LEU A 103 5.41 -11.65 -4.73
CA LEU A 103 5.91 -13.00 -4.53
C LEU A 103 6.37 -13.22 -3.09
N GLU A 104 7.04 -12.24 -2.53
CA GLU A 104 7.52 -12.24 -1.16
C GLU A 104 7.77 -10.81 -0.67
N PHE A 105 7.72 -10.63 0.62
CA PHE A 105 8.26 -9.45 1.27
C PHE A 105 8.89 -9.84 2.61
N LYS A 106 9.90 -9.06 2.98
CA LYS A 106 10.55 -9.16 4.29
C LYS A 106 10.35 -7.84 5.01
N ILE A 107 9.91 -7.91 6.27
CA ILE A 107 9.65 -6.74 7.11
C ILE A 107 10.39 -6.87 8.42
N SER A 108 11.02 -5.79 8.86
CA SER A 108 11.59 -5.63 10.19
C SER A 108 10.76 -4.62 10.98
N LEU A 109 10.21 -5.07 12.10
CA LEU A 109 9.47 -4.23 13.04
C LEU A 109 10.46 -3.66 14.06
N LEU A 110 10.70 -2.35 14.04
CA LEU A 110 11.76 -1.71 14.81
C LEU A 110 11.25 -1.08 16.10
N ARG A 111 10.00 -0.58 16.10
CA ARG A 111 9.36 0.07 17.24
C ARG A 111 7.92 -0.37 17.37
N PRO A 112 7.41 -0.51 18.60
CA PRO A 112 6.01 -0.84 18.82
C PRO A 112 5.12 0.29 18.30
N ILE A 113 4.02 -0.08 17.68
CA ILE A 113 2.93 0.81 17.29
C ILE A 113 1.81 0.61 18.31
N THR A 114 1.18 1.70 18.75
CA THR A 114 0.04 1.68 19.67
C THR A 114 -1.12 2.47 19.09
N PRO A 115 -2.35 2.34 19.64
CA PRO A 115 -3.45 3.21 19.24
C PRO A 115 -3.19 4.71 19.45
N GLN A 116 -2.20 5.07 20.27
CA GLN A 116 -1.80 6.45 20.55
C GLN A 116 -0.67 6.96 19.65
N THR A 117 -0.13 6.12 18.77
CA THR A 117 0.95 6.52 17.84
C THR A 117 0.52 7.64 16.89
N GLY A 118 -0.77 7.75 16.59
CA GLY A 118 -1.28 8.71 15.60
C GLY A 118 -1.14 8.19 14.18
N LEU A 119 -1.15 9.10 13.21
CA LEU A 119 -1.05 8.74 11.80
C LEU A 119 0.31 8.10 11.50
N VAL A 120 0.28 6.98 10.79
CA VAL A 120 1.48 6.33 10.26
C VAL A 120 1.45 6.34 8.73
N LYS A 121 2.61 6.48 8.11
CA LYS A 121 2.77 6.48 6.65
C LYS A 121 3.76 5.41 6.22
N ALA A 122 3.33 4.57 5.29
CA ALA A 122 4.20 3.62 4.59
C ALA A 122 4.59 4.21 3.23
N GLU A 123 5.85 4.47 3.04
CA GLU A 123 6.43 4.95 1.79
C GLU A 123 7.12 3.79 1.08
N GLY A 124 6.68 3.47 -0.15
CA GLY A 124 7.28 2.48 -1.02
C GLY A 124 8.03 3.13 -2.18
N LYS A 125 9.25 2.65 -2.45
CA LYS A 125 10.10 3.11 -3.55
C LYS A 125 10.62 1.94 -4.34
N VAL A 126 10.54 2.01 -5.67
CA VAL A 126 11.11 1.01 -6.56
C VAL A 126 12.63 1.06 -6.49
N ILE A 127 13.25 -0.12 -6.31
CA ILE A 127 14.70 -0.32 -6.43
C ILE A 127 15.05 -0.65 -7.88
N SER A 128 14.30 -1.59 -8.48
CA SER A 128 14.50 -2.04 -9.85
C SER A 128 13.18 -2.54 -10.43
N CYS A 129 12.94 -2.28 -11.71
CA CYS A 129 11.77 -2.77 -12.42
C CYS A 129 12.19 -3.26 -13.81
N GLY A 130 12.22 -4.59 -13.99
CA GLY A 130 12.51 -5.25 -15.25
C GLY A 130 11.22 -5.70 -15.95
N ARG A 131 11.38 -6.60 -16.95
CA ARG A 131 10.23 -7.09 -17.75
C ARG A 131 9.32 -8.04 -16.97
N ARG A 132 9.87 -8.83 -16.03
CA ARG A 132 9.15 -9.88 -15.29
C ARG A 132 9.22 -9.75 -13.78
N VAL A 133 10.13 -8.93 -13.27
CA VAL A 133 10.37 -8.77 -11.84
C VAL A 133 10.55 -7.30 -11.52
N GLY A 134 9.83 -6.84 -10.51
CA GLY A 134 10.01 -5.55 -9.87
C GLY A 134 10.39 -5.73 -8.41
N THR A 135 11.32 -4.91 -7.92
CA THR A 135 11.71 -4.88 -6.51
C THR A 135 11.54 -3.48 -5.95
N ALA A 136 11.11 -3.41 -4.70
CA ALA A 136 10.92 -2.14 -4.00
C ALA A 136 11.37 -2.27 -2.54
N GLU A 137 11.67 -1.14 -1.94
CA GLU A 137 11.86 -0.98 -0.50
C GLU A 137 10.79 -0.08 0.09
N GLY A 138 10.55 -0.19 1.39
CA GLY A 138 9.57 0.64 2.08
C GLY A 138 9.94 0.95 3.51
N LYS A 139 9.44 2.08 4.00
CA LYS A 139 9.55 2.51 5.40
C LYS A 139 8.18 2.91 5.92
N LEU A 140 7.88 2.49 7.14
CA LEU A 140 6.72 2.96 7.90
C LEU A 140 7.22 3.95 8.95
N THR A 141 6.68 5.16 8.94
CA THR A 141 7.06 6.23 9.87
C THR A 141 5.85 6.78 10.62
N ASP A 142 6.09 7.32 11.81
CA ASP A 142 5.11 8.14 12.53
C ASP A 142 5.16 9.62 12.07
N GLU A 143 4.35 10.46 12.69
CA GLU A 143 4.24 11.90 12.37
C GLU A 143 5.54 12.68 12.70
N ASP A 144 6.35 12.17 13.60
CA ASP A 144 7.67 12.75 13.93
C ASP A 144 8.79 12.26 12.98
N GLY A 145 8.45 11.40 12.00
CA GLY A 145 9.40 10.85 11.04
C GLY A 145 10.26 9.69 11.60
N ARG A 146 9.91 9.16 12.78
CA ARG A 146 10.61 7.99 13.33
C ARG A 146 10.24 6.74 12.55
N VAL A 147 11.24 5.97 12.15
CA VAL A 147 11.01 4.70 11.45
C VAL A 147 10.49 3.64 12.43
N LEU A 148 9.29 3.16 12.19
CA LEU A 148 8.61 2.13 12.99
C LEU A 148 8.86 0.73 12.42
N ALA A 149 8.91 0.62 11.10
CA ALA A 149 9.20 -0.61 10.38
C ALA A 149 9.83 -0.29 9.02
N HIS A 150 10.52 -1.27 8.44
CA HIS A 150 10.99 -1.18 7.05
C HIS A 150 10.94 -2.56 6.39
N GLY A 151 10.99 -2.59 5.07
CA GLY A 151 10.96 -3.85 4.34
C GLY A 151 11.41 -3.72 2.90
N THR A 152 11.46 -4.88 2.26
CA THR A 152 11.69 -5.05 0.83
C THR A 152 10.69 -6.03 0.26
N THR A 153 10.42 -5.92 -1.04
CA THR A 153 9.52 -6.84 -1.75
C THR A 153 10.07 -7.20 -3.11
N THR A 154 9.66 -8.39 -3.58
CA THR A 154 9.81 -8.84 -4.96
C THR A 154 8.43 -9.11 -5.54
N CYS A 155 8.14 -8.50 -6.69
CA CYS A 155 6.89 -8.65 -7.40
C CYS A 155 7.11 -9.32 -8.75
N LEU A 156 6.23 -10.26 -9.12
CA LEU A 156 6.12 -10.77 -10.47
C LEU A 156 5.32 -9.80 -11.33
N ILE A 157 5.83 -9.47 -12.51
CA ILE A 157 5.15 -8.68 -13.54
C ILE A 157 4.62 -9.63 -14.59
N TYR A 158 3.34 -9.49 -14.96
CA TYR A 158 2.66 -10.35 -15.94
C TYR A 158 1.69 -9.54 -16.81
N GLU A 159 1.40 -10.05 -17.99
CA GLU A 159 0.33 -9.55 -18.85
C GLU A 159 -1.04 -10.00 -18.30
N HIS A 160 -2.03 -9.11 -18.39
CA HIS A 160 -3.42 -9.41 -18.07
C HIS A 160 -4.06 -10.33 -19.11
#